data_c7e0c13f8f6edcb04035ecda7cf6c4c8
#
_entry.id   c7e0c13f8f6edcb04035ecda7cf6c4c8
#
_cell.length_a   1.000
_cell.length_b   1.000
_cell.length_c   1.000
_cell.angle_alpha   90.00
_cell.angle_beta   90.00
_cell.angle_gamma   90.00
#
_symmetry.space_group_name_H-M   'P 1'
#
loop_
_entity.id
_entity.type
_entity.pdbx_description
1 polymer ?
#
loop_
_entity_poly.entity_id
_entity_poly.type
_entity_poly.pdbx_seq_one_letter_code
_entity_poly.pdbx_strand_id
1 'polypeptide(L)'
;AWKLRRDPRVVVIERTNARRLSRELVPEPLDLVTIDVSFISLKLIVPAVLPLLKPAGRILPLVKPQFEVGKGLVGKGGVVRDPALHERVLEDLRAFFRGLGLTASEPLASPIAGPKGNREFFLLLRP
;
A
#
# COMPACT_ATOMS: atom_id res chain seq x y z
N ALA A 1 17.82 4.54 -5.48
CA ALA A 1 18.59 5.69 -5.92
C ALA A 1 19.98 5.72 -5.26
N TRP A 2 20.97 6.15 -5.99
CA TRP A 2 22.36 6.17 -5.55
C TRP A 2 22.57 7.00 -4.28
N LYS A 3 21.93 8.16 -4.21
CA LYS A 3 22.03 9.04 -3.02
C LYS A 3 21.47 8.39 -1.76
N LEU A 4 20.41 7.64 -1.90
CA LEU A 4 19.80 6.94 -0.77
C LEU A 4 20.70 5.81 -0.25
N ARG A 5 21.32 5.06 -1.14
CA ARG A 5 22.24 3.99 -0.74
C ARG A 5 23.44 4.48 0.06
N ARG A 6 23.85 5.72 -0.17
CA ARG A 6 25.02 6.33 0.50
C ARG A 6 24.67 7.07 1.78
N ASP A 7 23.39 7.33 2.02
CA ASP A 7 22.96 8.05 3.21
C ASP A 7 22.98 7.10 4.42
N PRO A 8 23.74 7.42 5.49
CA PRO A 8 23.82 6.55 6.65
C PRO A 8 22.51 6.39 7.41
N ARG A 9 21.53 7.26 7.17
CA ARG A 9 20.21 7.15 7.77
C ARG A 9 19.31 6.14 7.04
N VAL A 10 19.74 5.67 5.87
CA VAL A 10 18.94 4.77 5.03
C VAL A 10 19.50 3.36 5.13
N VAL A 11 18.65 2.43 5.51
CA VAL A 11 18.94 0.99 5.46
C VAL A 11 18.22 0.41 4.25
N VAL A 12 18.98 -0.15 3.31
CA VAL A 12 18.44 -0.75 2.10
C VAL A 12 18.32 -2.26 2.31
N ILE A 13 17.10 -2.76 2.19
CA ILE A 13 16.81 -4.21 2.27
C ILE A 13 16.27 -4.62 0.91
N GLU A 14 17.05 -5.38 0.16
CA GLU A 14 16.70 -5.83 -1.17
C GLU A 14 16.43 -7.32 -1.20
N ARG A 15 15.83 -7.79 -2.29
CA ARG A 15 15.56 -9.21 -2.54
C ARG A 15 14.77 -9.86 -1.40
N THR A 16 13.88 -9.07 -0.80
CA THR A 16 13.08 -9.49 0.34
C THR A 16 11.61 -9.34 -0.02
N ASN A 17 10.84 -10.39 0.22
CA ASN A 17 9.41 -10.35 0.06
C ASN A 17 8.80 -9.54 1.21
N ALA A 18 8.09 -8.45 0.89
CA ALA A 18 7.47 -7.59 1.90
C ALA A 18 6.47 -8.32 2.79
N ARG A 19 5.88 -9.41 2.31
CA ARG A 19 5.00 -10.28 3.11
C ARG A 19 5.71 -10.97 4.26
N ARG A 20 7.04 -11.04 4.22
CA ARG A 20 7.88 -11.73 5.20
C ARG A 20 8.71 -10.79 6.04
N LEU A 21 8.39 -9.51 6.05
CA LEU A 21 9.04 -8.56 6.92
C LEU A 21 8.82 -8.95 8.38
N SER A 22 9.85 -8.76 9.20
CA SER A 22 9.85 -9.16 10.60
C SER A 22 10.70 -8.20 11.41
N ARG A 23 10.61 -8.32 12.74
CA ARG A 23 11.47 -7.57 13.67
C ARG A 23 12.95 -7.87 13.51
N GLU A 24 13.31 -9.01 12.96
CA GLU A 24 14.70 -9.34 12.65
C GLU A 24 15.25 -8.46 11.54
N LEU A 25 14.45 -8.22 10.49
CA LEU A 25 14.84 -7.37 9.37
C LEU A 25 14.64 -5.89 9.69
N VAL A 26 13.61 -5.56 10.46
CA VAL A 26 13.24 -4.20 10.84
C VAL A 26 13.13 -4.16 12.36
N PRO A 27 14.26 -4.02 13.07
CA PRO A 27 14.25 -4.13 14.53
C PRO A 27 13.65 -2.95 15.27
N GLU A 28 13.65 -1.77 14.63
CA GLU A 28 13.10 -0.56 15.24
C GLU A 28 11.61 -0.41 14.96
N PRO A 29 10.78 -0.05 15.97
CA PRO A 29 9.38 0.26 15.71
C PRO A 29 9.25 1.43 14.75
N LEU A 30 8.28 1.36 13.86
CA LEU A 30 8.13 2.33 12.77
C LEU A 30 7.10 3.40 13.10
N ASP A 31 7.41 4.64 12.76
CA ASP A 31 6.52 5.80 12.90
C ASP A 31 5.58 5.94 11.71
N LEU A 32 6.13 5.70 10.50
CA LEU A 32 5.39 5.84 9.26
C LEU A 32 5.86 4.77 8.28
N VAL A 33 4.91 4.11 7.65
CA VAL A 33 5.17 3.16 6.57
C VAL A 33 4.45 3.67 5.32
N THR A 34 5.18 3.87 4.25
CA THR A 34 4.59 4.13 2.94
C THR A 34 4.70 2.85 2.10
N ILE A 35 3.66 2.56 1.32
CA ILE A 35 3.61 1.34 0.52
C ILE A 35 3.28 1.70 -0.93
N ASP A 36 4.17 1.35 -1.82
CA ASP A 36 3.97 1.46 -3.26
C ASP A 36 4.44 0.14 -3.89
N VAL A 37 3.49 -0.77 -4.10
CA VAL A 37 3.76 -2.11 -4.60
C VAL A 37 2.93 -2.39 -5.83
N SER A 38 3.41 -3.28 -6.70
CA SER A 38 2.75 -3.67 -7.94
C SER A 38 2.55 -5.18 -7.97
N PHE A 39 1.49 -5.62 -8.66
CA PHE A 39 1.18 -7.03 -8.89
C PHE A 39 0.88 -7.83 -7.61
N ILE A 40 0.44 -7.14 -6.56
CA ILE A 40 0.06 -7.76 -5.30
C ILE A 40 -0.99 -6.89 -4.61
N SER A 41 -1.89 -7.51 -3.87
CA SER A 41 -2.89 -6.78 -3.09
C SER A 41 -2.29 -6.25 -1.79
N LEU A 42 -2.73 -5.06 -1.40
CA LEU A 42 -2.41 -4.48 -0.08
C LEU A 42 -2.92 -5.35 1.07
N LYS A 43 -3.91 -6.19 0.83
CA LYS A 43 -4.41 -7.14 1.83
C LYS A 43 -3.33 -8.13 2.28
N LEU A 44 -2.31 -8.35 1.47
CA LEU A 44 -1.20 -9.23 1.80
C LEU A 44 -0.03 -8.49 2.44
N ILE A 45 0.11 -7.21 2.18
CA ILE A 45 1.26 -6.41 2.65
C ILE A 45 0.97 -5.74 3.99
N VAL A 46 -0.18 -5.10 4.14
CA VAL A 46 -0.50 -4.35 5.37
C VAL A 46 -0.46 -5.23 6.62
N PRO A 47 -0.99 -6.46 6.62
CA PRO A 47 -0.87 -7.32 7.80
C PRO A 47 0.58 -7.64 8.18
N ALA A 48 1.49 -7.68 7.20
CA ALA A 48 2.90 -7.96 7.47
C ALA A 48 3.64 -6.78 8.09
N VAL A 49 3.24 -5.54 7.78
CA VAL A 49 3.89 -4.35 8.34
C VAL A 49 3.25 -3.87 9.64
N LEU A 50 1.99 -4.20 9.87
CA LEU A 50 1.26 -3.75 11.05
C LEU A 50 1.97 -4.07 12.38
N PRO A 51 2.54 -5.29 12.58
CA PRO A 51 3.26 -5.60 13.82
C PRO A 51 4.53 -4.78 14.03
N LEU A 52 5.05 -4.14 12.98
CA LEU A 52 6.28 -3.35 13.04
C LEU A 52 6.01 -1.89 13.40
N LEU A 53 4.76 -1.50 13.41
CA LEU A 53 4.33 -0.12 13.60
C LEU A 53 4.24 0.22 15.09
N LYS A 54 4.65 1.44 15.45
CA LYS A 54 4.40 1.98 16.78
C LYS A 54 2.89 2.14 17.01
N PRO A 55 2.43 2.16 18.28
CA PRO A 55 1.01 2.41 18.58
C PRO A 55 0.47 3.70 17.96
N ALA A 56 1.28 4.75 17.90
CA ALA A 56 0.91 6.03 17.27
C ALA A 56 1.38 6.12 15.80
N GLY A 57 1.87 5.02 15.25
CA GLY A 57 2.37 4.98 13.88
C GLY A 57 1.25 5.04 12.84
N ARG A 58 1.64 5.26 11.61
CA ARG A 58 0.70 5.41 10.48
C ARG A 58 1.19 4.65 9.27
N ILE A 59 0.24 4.19 8.47
CA ILE A 59 0.53 3.53 7.19
C ILE A 59 -0.14 4.34 6.10
N LEU A 60 0.62 4.65 5.05
CA LEU A 60 0.14 5.38 3.88
C LEU A 60 0.34 4.51 2.63
N PRO A 61 -0.60 3.62 2.33
CA PRO A 61 -0.53 2.82 1.13
C PRO A 61 -1.05 3.57 -0.08
N LEU A 62 -0.44 3.33 -1.23
CA LEU A 62 -0.98 3.73 -2.53
C LEU A 62 -1.84 2.60 -3.08
N VAL A 63 -3.13 2.86 -3.21
CA VAL A 63 -4.09 1.90 -3.74
C VAL A 63 -4.06 1.94 -5.26
N LYS A 64 -3.80 0.80 -5.87
CA LYS A 64 -3.76 0.62 -7.32
C LYS A 64 -4.89 -0.32 -7.73
N PRO A 65 -6.03 0.20 -8.18
CA PRO A 65 -7.20 -0.63 -8.51
C PRO A 65 -6.89 -1.76 -9.49
N GLN A 66 -5.95 -1.54 -10.41
CA GLN A 66 -5.56 -2.57 -11.39
C GLN A 66 -4.98 -3.83 -10.74
N PHE A 67 -4.52 -3.75 -9.49
CA PHE A 67 -3.99 -4.90 -8.75
C PHE A 67 -4.91 -5.36 -7.61
N GLU A 68 -6.11 -4.77 -7.52
CA GLU A 68 -7.06 -5.08 -6.46
C GLU A 68 -8.38 -5.67 -6.97
N VAL A 69 -8.78 -5.35 -8.20
CA VAL A 69 -10.10 -5.76 -8.74
C VAL A 69 -10.21 -7.23 -9.10
N GLY A 70 -9.11 -7.96 -9.17
CA GLY A 70 -9.12 -9.34 -9.64
C GLY A 70 -9.11 -9.47 -11.16
N LYS A 71 -8.83 -10.69 -11.62
CA LYS A 71 -8.75 -11.00 -13.05
C LYS A 71 -10.11 -10.83 -13.71
N GLY A 72 -10.11 -10.35 -14.94
CA GLY A 72 -11.32 -10.17 -15.73
C GLY A 72 -11.99 -8.81 -15.56
N LEU A 73 -11.67 -8.07 -14.50
CA LEU A 73 -12.19 -6.72 -14.28
C LEU A 73 -11.20 -5.62 -14.67
N VAL A 74 -9.97 -6.01 -14.99
CA VAL A 74 -8.97 -5.09 -15.53
C VAL A 74 -9.22 -4.93 -17.02
N GLY A 75 -9.37 -3.69 -17.46
CA GLY A 75 -9.64 -3.41 -18.85
C GLY A 75 -8.45 -3.62 -19.78
N LYS A 76 -8.66 -3.36 -21.06
CA LYS A 76 -7.64 -3.47 -22.10
C LYS A 76 -6.40 -2.65 -21.72
N GLY A 77 -5.24 -3.25 -21.87
CA GLY A 77 -3.98 -2.59 -21.54
C GLY A 77 -3.67 -2.50 -20.05
N GLY A 78 -4.40 -3.22 -19.20
CA GLY A 78 -4.15 -3.24 -17.75
C GLY A 78 -4.71 -2.01 -17.02
N VAL A 79 -5.75 -1.38 -17.57
CA VAL A 79 -6.33 -0.16 -17.00
C VAL A 79 -7.73 -0.40 -16.46
N VAL A 80 -7.98 0.04 -15.25
CA VAL A 80 -9.32 0.08 -14.64
C VAL A 80 -9.87 1.50 -14.81
N ARG A 81 -10.81 1.67 -15.73
CA ARG A 81 -11.38 2.99 -16.08
C ARG A 81 -12.67 3.31 -15.35
N ASP A 82 -13.42 2.30 -14.96
CA ASP A 82 -14.75 2.51 -14.38
C ASP A 82 -14.66 3.06 -12.95
N PRO A 83 -15.18 4.29 -12.71
CA PRO A 83 -15.18 4.86 -11.36
C PRO A 83 -15.89 4.00 -10.31
N ALA A 84 -16.90 3.23 -10.72
CA ALA A 84 -17.61 2.33 -9.80
C ALA A 84 -16.70 1.20 -9.30
N LEU A 85 -15.78 0.73 -10.13
CA LEU A 85 -14.77 -0.24 -9.71
C LEU A 85 -13.75 0.38 -8.77
N HIS A 86 -13.36 1.64 -8.99
CA HIS A 86 -12.47 2.36 -8.07
C HIS A 86 -13.11 2.45 -6.68
N GLU A 87 -14.37 2.87 -6.60
CA GLU A 87 -15.07 2.96 -5.32
C GLU A 87 -15.19 1.61 -4.62
N ARG A 88 -15.50 0.58 -5.38
CA ARG A 88 -15.64 -0.78 -4.86
C ARG A 88 -14.35 -1.30 -4.25
N VAL A 89 -13.22 -1.07 -4.93
CA VAL A 89 -11.90 -1.41 -4.42
C VAL A 89 -11.60 -0.66 -3.12
N LEU A 90 -11.85 0.64 -3.11
CA LEU A 90 -11.58 1.47 -1.93
C LEU A 90 -12.45 1.06 -0.73
N GLU A 91 -13.74 0.80 -0.94
CA GLU A 91 -14.62 0.33 0.12
C GLU A 91 -14.19 -1.03 0.66
N ASP A 92 -13.85 -1.95 -0.23
CA ASP A 92 -13.40 -3.29 0.14
C ASP A 92 -12.12 -3.24 0.97
N LEU A 93 -11.14 -2.45 0.54
CA LEU A 93 -9.89 -2.29 1.28
C LEU A 93 -10.11 -1.62 2.63
N ARG A 94 -10.92 -0.56 2.68
CA ARG A 94 -11.21 0.13 3.95
C ARG A 94 -11.88 -0.81 4.94
N ALA A 95 -12.83 -1.62 4.48
CA ALA A 95 -13.48 -2.61 5.34
C ALA A 95 -12.47 -3.66 5.84
N PHE A 96 -11.61 -4.12 4.95
CA PHE A 96 -10.56 -5.08 5.32
C PHE A 96 -9.62 -4.50 6.40
N PHE A 97 -9.18 -3.26 6.22
CA PHE A 97 -8.28 -2.61 7.17
C PHE A 97 -8.96 -2.35 8.52
N ARG A 98 -10.25 -2.00 8.52
CA ARG A 98 -11.02 -1.89 9.76
C ARG A 98 -11.08 -3.23 10.49
N GLY A 99 -11.21 -4.31 9.75
CA GLY A 99 -11.17 -5.66 10.32
C GLY A 99 -9.85 -6.01 10.98
N LEU A 100 -8.76 -5.33 10.62
CA LEU A 100 -7.45 -5.46 11.27
C LEU A 100 -7.32 -4.55 12.51
N GLY A 101 -8.34 -3.79 12.86
CA GLY A 101 -8.28 -2.83 13.95
C GLY A 101 -7.76 -1.46 13.57
N LEU A 102 -7.65 -1.17 12.27
CA LEU A 102 -7.19 0.11 11.77
C LEU A 102 -8.37 1.04 11.47
N THR A 103 -8.16 2.34 11.63
CA THR A 103 -9.03 3.34 11.03
C THR A 103 -8.48 3.71 9.67
N ALA A 104 -9.35 3.91 8.70
CA ALA A 104 -8.97 4.28 7.34
C ALA A 104 -9.59 5.64 7.00
N SER A 105 -8.76 6.54 6.49
CA SER A 105 -9.22 7.87 6.06
C SER A 105 -10.11 7.80 4.83
N GLU A 106 -10.73 8.92 4.48
CA GLU A 106 -11.29 9.08 3.15
C GLU A 106 -10.19 8.96 2.09
N PRO A 107 -10.49 8.37 0.92
CA PRO A 107 -9.50 8.25 -0.13
C PRO A 107 -9.09 9.62 -0.70
N LEU A 108 -7.81 9.76 -0.99
CA LEU A 108 -7.28 10.92 -1.69
C LEU A 108 -6.73 10.46 -3.03
N ALA A 109 -7.27 10.99 -4.11
CA ALA A 109 -6.77 10.65 -5.44
C ALA A 109 -5.34 11.14 -5.60
N SER A 110 -4.46 10.27 -6.11
CA SER A 110 -3.10 10.66 -6.42
C SER A 110 -3.10 11.70 -7.55
N PRO A 111 -2.33 12.80 -7.41
CA PRO A 111 -2.19 13.78 -8.49
C PRO A 111 -1.42 13.23 -9.68
N ILE A 112 -0.69 12.14 -9.50
CA ILE A 112 0.08 11.48 -10.54
C ILE A 112 -0.66 10.21 -10.94
N ALA A 113 -0.98 10.07 -12.23
CA ALA A 113 -1.58 8.85 -12.75
C ALA A 113 -0.54 7.72 -12.77
N GLY A 114 -1.01 6.50 -12.54
CA GLY A 114 -0.21 5.30 -12.69
C GLY A 114 -0.02 4.92 -14.15
N PRO A 115 0.52 3.71 -14.41
CA PRO A 115 0.78 3.26 -15.78
C PRO A 115 -0.47 3.35 -16.65
N LYS A 116 -0.28 3.86 -17.88
CA LYS A 116 -1.34 3.99 -18.91
C LYS A 116 -2.56 4.80 -18.45
N GLY A 117 -2.38 5.69 -17.49
CA GLY A 117 -3.45 6.55 -17.00
C GLY A 117 -4.30 5.93 -15.89
N ASN A 118 -3.88 4.84 -15.28
CA ASN A 118 -4.58 4.29 -14.13
C ASN A 118 -4.67 5.32 -13.00
N ARG A 119 -5.88 5.51 -12.46
CA ARG A 119 -6.06 6.35 -11.29
C ARG A 119 -5.72 5.55 -10.04
N GLU A 120 -4.93 6.16 -9.18
CA GLU A 120 -4.47 5.57 -7.93
C GLU A 120 -4.83 6.47 -6.76
N PHE A 121 -4.93 5.90 -5.56
CA PHE A 121 -5.47 6.60 -4.41
C PHE A 121 -4.63 6.33 -3.17
N PHE A 122 -4.54 7.34 -2.31
CA PHE A 122 -3.94 7.16 -0.99
C PHE A 122 -5.02 6.95 0.06
N LEU A 123 -4.71 6.09 1.02
CA LEU A 123 -5.46 5.96 2.27
C LEU A 123 -4.48 6.22 3.41
N LEU A 124 -4.94 6.85 4.48
CA LEU A 124 -4.16 6.96 5.72
C LEU A 124 -4.74 6.00 6.73
N LEU A 125 -3.92 5.07 7.21
CA LEU A 125 -4.31 4.05 8.16
C LEU A 125 -3.67 4.32 9.51
N ARG A 126 -4.45 4.16 10.59
CA ARG A 126 -4.00 4.30 11.98
C ARG A 126 -4.51 3.12 12.80
N PRO A 127 -3.68 2.60 13.73
CA PRO A 127 -4.14 1.62 14.71
C PRO A 127 -5.26 2.12 15.59
#